data_2c36b764c33584712db2bece45ec337e
#
_entry.id   2c36b764c33584712db2bece45ec337e
#
_cell.length_a   1.000
_cell.length_b   1.000
_cell.length_c   1.000
_cell.angle_alpha   90.00
_cell.angle_beta   90.00
_cell.angle_gamma   90.00
#
_symmetry.space_group_name_H-M   'P 1'
#
loop_
_entity.id
_entity.type
_entity.pdbx_description
1 polymer ?
#
loop_
_entity_poly.entity_id
_entity_poly.type
_entity_poly.pdbx_seq_one_letter_code
_entity_poly.pdbx_strand_id
1 'polypeptide(L)'
;MFLVILINSFAYMPTLGLINTISYYRLQNAGMDIVTDFPPIRIWGTIGFIMAMWVVSLSGFELSHMQLYIGAALSAILVLFTLTLPHIPVAKQQANQSWTTLLGLDAFALFKNKRMAIFFIFSMLLGAELQITNMFGNTFLHSFDKDPMFASSFIVQHASIIMSISQISETLFILTIPFFLSRYGIKNVMMISIVAWILRFALFAYGDPTPFGTVLLVLSMIVYGCAFDFFNISGSVFVEKEVSPAIRASAQGMFLMMTNGFGCILGGIVSGKVVEMYTQNGITDWQTVWLIFAGYSCLLYTSDAADDK
;
A
#
# COMPACT_ATOMS: atom_id res chain seq x y z
N MET A 1 5.37 24.07 2.31
CA MET A 1 4.71 22.82 2.69
C MET A 1 5.37 21.58 2.08
N PHE A 2 5.60 21.52 0.76
CA PHE A 2 6.22 20.35 0.10
C PHE A 2 7.57 19.93 0.73
N LEU A 3 8.51 20.85 0.91
CA LEU A 3 9.83 20.54 1.52
C LEU A 3 9.72 19.97 2.94
N VAL A 4 8.77 20.45 3.74
CA VAL A 4 8.56 19.95 5.10
C VAL A 4 8.07 18.50 5.06
N ILE A 5 7.11 18.19 4.17
CA ILE A 5 6.59 16.84 3.98
C ILE A 5 7.70 15.91 3.44
N LEU A 6 8.52 16.40 2.52
CA LEU A 6 9.63 15.65 1.95
C LEU A 6 10.65 15.29 3.04
N ILE A 7 11.08 16.24 3.85
CA ILE A 7 12.01 16.02 4.98
C ILE A 7 11.41 15.03 5.98
N ASN A 8 10.12 15.20 6.31
CA ASN A 8 9.43 14.26 7.19
C ASN A 8 9.42 12.83 6.63
N SER A 9 9.16 12.67 5.33
CA SER A 9 9.17 11.36 4.67
C SER A 9 10.56 10.72 4.68
N PHE A 10 11.62 11.49 4.40
CA PHE A 10 13.01 11.02 4.49
C PHE A 10 13.39 10.58 5.92
N ALA A 11 12.86 11.25 6.93
CA ALA A 11 13.11 10.87 8.33
C ALA A 11 12.26 9.66 8.75
N TYR A 12 11.01 9.59 8.31
CA TYR A 12 10.04 8.58 8.76
C TYR A 12 10.20 7.23 8.07
N MET A 13 10.39 7.19 6.74
CA MET A 13 10.41 5.93 5.98
C MET A 13 11.47 4.93 6.46
N PRO A 14 12.71 5.33 6.81
CA PRO A 14 13.71 4.39 7.35
C PRO A 14 13.29 3.78 8.69
N THR A 15 12.48 4.47 9.50
CA THR A 15 12.05 3.96 10.82
C THR A 15 11.23 2.70 10.70
N LEU A 16 10.45 2.53 9.62
CA LEU A 16 9.65 1.34 9.35
C LEU A 16 10.53 0.09 9.18
N GLY A 17 11.63 0.22 8.44
CA GLY A 17 12.61 -0.86 8.30
C GLY A 17 13.37 -1.17 9.58
N LEU A 18 13.75 -0.12 10.32
CA LEU A 18 14.48 -0.27 11.59
C LEU A 18 13.64 -0.99 12.65
N ILE A 19 12.34 -0.68 12.77
CA ILE A 19 11.43 -1.38 13.70
C ILE A 19 11.38 -2.87 13.40
N ASN A 20 11.26 -3.25 12.12
CA ASN A 20 11.29 -4.66 11.72
C ASN A 20 12.60 -5.33 12.11
N THR A 21 13.75 -4.67 11.84
CA THR A 21 15.08 -5.17 12.19
C THR A 21 15.23 -5.38 13.70
N ILE A 22 14.76 -4.43 14.51
CA ILE A 22 14.76 -4.52 15.97
C ILE A 22 13.94 -5.73 16.44
N SER A 23 12.75 -5.90 15.87
CA SER A 23 11.84 -7.00 16.20
C SER A 23 12.46 -8.35 15.85
N TYR A 24 13.04 -8.50 14.66
CA TYR A 24 13.71 -9.73 14.24
C TYR A 24 14.90 -10.09 15.15
N TYR A 25 15.75 -9.12 15.47
CA TYR A 25 16.86 -9.33 16.37
C TYR A 25 16.41 -9.82 17.75
N ARG A 26 15.33 -9.23 18.28
CA ARG A 26 14.78 -9.62 19.58
C ARG A 26 14.18 -11.01 19.57
N LEU A 27 13.42 -11.35 18.53
CA LEU A 27 12.84 -12.69 18.39
C LEU A 27 13.94 -13.75 18.28
N GLN A 28 14.96 -13.53 17.44
CA GLN A 28 16.10 -14.44 17.33
C GLN A 28 16.83 -14.65 18.65
N ASN A 29 17.09 -13.57 19.40
CA ASN A 29 17.75 -13.67 20.69
C ASN A 29 16.89 -14.34 21.77
N ALA A 30 15.57 -14.33 21.61
CA ALA A 30 14.64 -15.05 22.49
C ALA A 30 14.45 -16.52 22.08
N GLY A 31 15.11 -16.98 20.99
CA GLY A 31 14.95 -18.34 20.47
C GLY A 31 13.60 -18.57 19.78
N MET A 32 12.90 -17.49 19.41
CA MET A 32 11.60 -17.52 18.73
C MET A 32 11.78 -17.56 17.21
N ASP A 33 10.83 -18.16 16.51
CA ASP A 33 10.84 -18.21 15.04
C ASP A 33 10.26 -16.93 14.44
N ILE A 34 11.04 -16.25 13.58
CA ILE A 34 10.62 -15.02 12.94
C ILE A 34 9.37 -15.25 12.07
N VAL A 35 9.25 -16.40 11.41
CA VAL A 35 8.15 -16.67 10.46
C VAL A 35 6.81 -16.79 11.18
N THR A 36 6.81 -17.40 12.36
CA THR A 36 5.57 -17.65 13.14
C THR A 36 5.28 -16.54 14.16
N ASP A 37 6.32 -15.94 14.75
CA ASP A 37 6.15 -15.07 15.92
C ASP A 37 6.18 -13.56 15.56
N PHE A 38 6.72 -13.18 14.39
CA PHE A 38 6.72 -11.77 13.95
C PHE A 38 5.34 -11.27 13.48
N PRO A 39 4.54 -12.03 12.71
CA PRO A 39 3.24 -11.53 12.22
C PRO A 39 2.30 -11.04 13.32
N PRO A 40 2.14 -11.72 14.47
CA PRO A 40 1.33 -11.20 15.59
C PRO A 40 1.82 -9.85 16.14
N ILE A 41 3.16 -9.63 16.13
CA ILE A 41 3.73 -8.35 16.58
C ILE A 41 3.42 -7.25 15.58
N ARG A 42 3.53 -7.53 14.28
CA ARG A 42 3.26 -6.58 13.20
C ARG A 42 1.80 -6.11 13.18
N ILE A 43 0.84 -6.98 13.50
CA ILE A 43 -0.59 -6.64 13.54
C ILE A 43 -0.87 -5.44 14.45
N TRP A 44 -0.12 -5.27 15.55
CA TRP A 44 -0.27 -4.10 16.42
C TRP A 44 -0.01 -2.77 15.72
N GLY A 45 0.86 -2.75 14.69
CA GLY A 45 1.05 -1.58 13.85
C GLY A 45 -0.21 -1.23 13.06
N THR A 46 -0.89 -2.21 12.48
CA THR A 46 -2.16 -2.01 11.74
C THR A 46 -3.27 -1.58 12.71
N ILE A 47 -3.37 -2.19 13.89
CA ILE A 47 -4.34 -1.79 14.92
C ILE A 47 -4.11 -0.33 15.33
N GLY A 48 -2.86 0.06 15.59
CA GLY A 48 -2.51 1.45 15.94
C GLY A 48 -2.87 2.43 14.83
N PHE A 49 -2.66 2.06 13.58
CA PHE A 49 -3.04 2.87 12.42
C PHE A 49 -4.55 3.06 12.32
N ILE A 50 -5.34 1.97 12.46
CA ILE A 50 -6.81 2.02 12.47
C ILE A 50 -7.31 2.90 13.63
N MET A 51 -6.75 2.74 14.84
CA MET A 51 -7.12 3.56 15.98
C MET A 51 -6.83 5.04 15.74
N ALA A 52 -5.69 5.38 15.13
CA ALA A 52 -5.37 6.76 14.78
C ALA A 52 -6.37 7.35 13.78
N MET A 53 -6.76 6.59 12.74
CA MET A 53 -7.79 6.99 11.79
C MET A 53 -9.12 7.26 12.48
N TRP A 54 -9.55 6.37 13.40
CA TRP A 54 -10.81 6.52 14.11
C TRP A 54 -10.79 7.71 15.08
N VAL A 55 -9.69 7.94 15.78
CA VAL A 55 -9.54 9.10 16.66
C VAL A 55 -9.68 10.39 15.87
N VAL A 56 -9.01 10.52 14.71
CA VAL A 56 -9.09 11.70 13.85
C VAL A 56 -10.50 11.89 13.31
N SER A 57 -11.16 10.81 12.86
CA SER A 57 -12.50 10.85 12.29
C SER A 57 -13.56 11.22 13.32
N LEU A 58 -13.61 10.50 14.46
CA LEU A 58 -14.60 10.72 15.51
C LEU A 58 -14.45 12.08 16.22
N SER A 59 -13.23 12.66 16.17
CA SER A 59 -12.99 14.01 16.67
C SER A 59 -13.39 15.11 15.66
N GLY A 60 -13.86 14.75 14.47
CA GLY A 60 -14.23 15.71 13.40
C GLY A 60 -13.04 16.44 12.77
N PHE A 61 -11.83 15.88 12.86
CA PHE A 61 -10.60 16.54 12.39
C PHE A 61 -10.13 16.06 11.02
N GLU A 62 -10.91 15.26 10.28
CA GLU A 62 -10.50 14.67 8.98
C GLU A 62 -10.12 15.74 7.95
N LEU A 63 -10.82 16.88 7.91
CA LEU A 63 -10.55 17.99 6.99
C LEU A 63 -9.84 19.16 7.68
N SER A 64 -9.41 19.00 8.93
CA SER A 64 -8.77 20.04 9.74
C SER A 64 -7.26 19.85 9.80
N HIS A 65 -6.54 20.98 9.93
CA HIS A 65 -5.10 20.98 10.23
C HIS A 65 -4.77 20.32 11.61
N MET A 66 -5.76 20.12 12.47
CA MET A 66 -5.60 19.43 13.76
C MET A 66 -5.05 18.02 13.63
N GLN A 67 -5.34 17.31 12.54
CA GLN A 67 -4.73 16.00 12.25
C GLN A 67 -3.19 16.04 12.24
N LEU A 68 -2.59 17.15 11.78
CA LEU A 68 -1.12 17.33 11.80
C LEU A 68 -0.58 17.48 13.22
N TYR A 69 -1.30 18.15 14.11
CA TYR A 69 -0.91 18.27 15.52
C TYR A 69 -1.03 16.93 16.25
N ILE A 70 -2.07 16.15 15.96
CA ILE A 70 -2.20 14.77 16.49
C ILE A 70 -1.02 13.92 16.02
N GLY A 71 -0.70 13.96 14.74
CA GLY A 71 0.45 13.26 14.17
C GLY A 71 1.78 13.68 14.82
N ALA A 72 1.98 14.99 15.05
CA ALA A 72 3.16 15.51 15.74
C ALA A 72 3.26 15.04 17.20
N ALA A 73 2.14 15.03 17.93
CA ALA A 73 2.08 14.54 19.31
C ALA A 73 2.42 13.04 19.39
N LEU A 74 1.84 12.22 18.51
CA LEU A 74 2.14 10.79 18.44
C LEU A 74 3.60 10.54 18.04
N SER A 75 4.15 11.34 17.14
CA SER A 75 5.58 11.28 16.78
C SER A 75 6.49 11.64 17.95
N ALA A 76 6.14 12.64 18.76
CA ALA A 76 6.88 12.99 19.98
C ALA A 76 6.87 11.85 21.00
N ILE A 77 5.70 11.20 21.19
CA ILE A 77 5.59 10.01 22.05
C ILE A 77 6.48 8.88 21.50
N LEU A 78 6.48 8.66 20.19
CA LEU A 78 7.34 7.66 19.56
C LEU A 78 8.82 7.94 19.81
N VAL A 79 9.26 9.21 19.72
CA VAL A 79 10.66 9.60 20.04
C VAL A 79 11.02 9.22 21.49
N LEU A 80 10.13 9.53 22.44
CA LEU A 80 10.35 9.14 23.84
C LEU A 80 10.40 7.62 24.01
N PHE A 81 9.53 6.90 23.31
CA PHE A 81 9.52 5.43 23.33
C PHE A 81 10.80 4.85 22.74
N THR A 82 11.36 5.43 21.65
CA THR A 82 12.62 4.93 21.06
C THR A 82 13.79 4.98 22.02
N LEU A 83 13.80 5.89 23.01
CA LEU A 83 14.84 5.95 24.05
C LEU A 83 14.80 4.75 24.99
N THR A 84 13.68 4.03 25.05
CA THR A 84 13.53 2.81 25.86
C THR A 84 13.92 1.54 25.12
N LEU A 85 14.14 1.64 23.79
CA LEU A 85 14.50 0.48 22.99
C LEU A 85 15.92 0.00 23.31
N PRO A 86 16.13 -1.33 23.34
CA PRO A 86 17.43 -1.88 23.64
C PRO A 86 18.44 -1.59 22.52
N HIS A 87 19.68 -1.38 22.90
CA HIS A 87 20.78 -1.24 21.96
C HIS A 87 20.98 -2.54 21.15
N ILE A 88 20.99 -2.42 19.83
CA ILE A 88 21.30 -3.51 18.92
C ILE A 88 22.73 -3.31 18.39
N PRO A 89 23.61 -4.32 18.51
CA PRO A 89 24.92 -4.21 17.93
C PRO A 89 24.83 -4.12 16.41
N VAL A 90 25.37 -3.05 15.85
CA VAL A 90 25.48 -2.89 14.40
C VAL A 90 26.48 -3.91 13.88
N ALA A 91 26.08 -4.76 12.93
CA ALA A 91 27.00 -5.67 12.26
C ALA A 91 28.17 -4.85 11.66
N LYS A 92 29.41 -5.23 11.98
CA LYS A 92 30.60 -4.58 11.39
C LYS A 92 30.52 -4.74 9.87
N GLN A 93 30.41 -3.62 9.18
CA GLN A 93 30.40 -3.57 7.74
C GLN A 93 31.70 -4.19 7.21
N GLN A 94 31.60 -5.14 6.28
CA GLN A 94 32.77 -5.65 5.60
C GLN A 94 33.43 -4.51 4.82
N ALA A 95 34.69 -4.23 5.13
CA ALA A 95 35.43 -3.01 4.72
C ALA A 95 35.57 -2.83 3.18
N ASN A 96 35.11 -3.75 2.36
CA ASN A 96 35.30 -3.78 0.90
C ASN A 96 34.03 -3.89 0.07
N GLN A 97 32.87 -3.49 0.59
CA GLN A 97 31.69 -3.46 -0.27
C GLN A 97 31.68 -2.22 -1.16
N SER A 98 31.46 -2.43 -2.47
CA SER A 98 31.29 -1.33 -3.43
C SER A 98 30.04 -0.49 -3.06
N TRP A 99 30.09 0.82 -3.31
CA TRP A 99 28.94 1.71 -3.17
C TRP A 99 27.71 1.22 -3.95
N THR A 100 27.91 0.58 -5.09
CA THR A 100 26.84 -0.01 -5.90
C THR A 100 26.12 -1.14 -5.15
N THR A 101 26.87 -1.99 -4.46
CA THR A 101 26.31 -3.08 -3.65
C THR A 101 25.64 -2.55 -2.38
N LEU A 102 26.21 -1.53 -1.73
CA LEU A 102 25.64 -0.88 -0.56
C LEU A 102 24.29 -0.20 -0.87
N LEU A 103 24.16 0.41 -2.03
CA LEU A 103 22.92 1.05 -2.51
C LEU A 103 21.95 0.08 -3.17
N GLY A 104 22.31 -1.21 -3.27
CA GLY A 104 21.46 -2.22 -3.90
C GLY A 104 21.33 -2.06 -5.43
N LEU A 105 22.21 -1.26 -6.06
CA LEU A 105 22.18 -0.99 -7.50
C LEU A 105 22.49 -2.22 -8.34
N ASP A 106 23.08 -3.26 -7.76
CA ASP A 106 23.31 -4.56 -8.43
C ASP A 106 22.01 -5.20 -8.91
N ALA A 107 20.88 -4.89 -8.25
CA ALA A 107 19.56 -5.36 -8.68
C ALA A 107 19.13 -4.82 -10.05
N PHE A 108 19.67 -3.67 -10.52
CA PHE A 108 19.39 -3.18 -11.87
C PHE A 108 19.89 -4.13 -12.97
N ALA A 109 20.88 -4.97 -12.68
CA ALA A 109 21.32 -6.01 -13.62
C ALA A 109 20.19 -7.02 -13.93
N LEU A 110 19.18 -7.17 -13.05
CA LEU A 110 18.03 -8.04 -13.28
C LEU A 110 17.15 -7.58 -14.43
N PHE A 111 17.17 -6.30 -14.81
CA PHE A 111 16.48 -5.82 -16.01
C PHE A 111 17.02 -6.40 -17.32
N LYS A 112 18.22 -6.98 -17.32
CA LYS A 112 18.75 -7.72 -18.47
C LYS A 112 18.01 -9.05 -18.69
N ASN A 113 17.39 -9.61 -17.66
CA ASN A 113 16.54 -10.78 -17.79
C ASN A 113 15.12 -10.30 -18.15
N LYS A 114 14.62 -10.70 -19.33
CA LYS A 114 13.30 -10.28 -19.83
C LYS A 114 12.18 -10.54 -18.83
N ARG A 115 12.17 -11.73 -18.18
CA ARG A 115 11.13 -12.12 -17.21
C ARG A 115 11.13 -11.22 -15.97
N MET A 116 12.31 -10.90 -15.43
CA MET A 116 12.44 -9.99 -14.30
C MET A 116 12.12 -8.54 -14.67
N ALA A 117 12.51 -8.10 -15.87
CA ALA A 117 12.20 -6.76 -16.35
C ALA A 117 10.68 -6.55 -16.48
N ILE A 118 9.97 -7.50 -17.10
CA ILE A 118 8.51 -7.49 -17.22
C ILE A 118 7.89 -7.46 -15.82
N PHE A 119 8.31 -8.34 -14.91
CA PHE A 119 7.80 -8.38 -13.54
C PHE A 119 7.97 -7.03 -12.82
N PHE A 120 9.13 -6.38 -12.92
CA PHE A 120 9.36 -5.07 -12.27
C PHE A 120 8.53 -3.96 -12.90
N ILE A 121 8.33 -3.96 -14.22
CA ILE A 121 7.45 -3.00 -14.89
C ILE A 121 6.00 -3.20 -14.43
N PHE A 122 5.52 -4.43 -14.40
CA PHE A 122 4.18 -4.75 -13.86
C PHE A 122 4.04 -4.33 -12.39
N SER A 123 5.06 -4.56 -11.58
CA SER A 123 5.08 -4.14 -10.18
C SER A 123 4.95 -2.62 -10.05
N MET A 124 5.59 -1.86 -10.93
CA MET A 124 5.45 -0.40 -10.98
C MET A 124 4.02 0.03 -11.36
N LEU A 125 3.45 -0.62 -12.37
CA LEU A 125 2.10 -0.30 -12.85
C LEU A 125 1.03 -0.64 -11.79
N LEU A 126 1.16 -1.76 -11.10
CA LEU A 126 0.27 -2.12 -9.98
C LEU A 126 0.47 -1.23 -8.74
N GLY A 127 1.71 -0.78 -8.51
CA GLY A 127 1.98 0.25 -7.49
C GLY A 127 1.27 1.57 -7.76
N ALA A 128 1.05 1.91 -9.04
CA ALA A 128 0.25 3.07 -9.42
C ALA A 128 -1.22 2.92 -9.01
N GLU A 129 -1.84 1.74 -9.13
CA GLU A 129 -3.21 1.47 -8.67
C GLU A 129 -3.40 1.70 -7.17
N LEU A 130 -2.43 1.25 -6.37
CA LEU A 130 -2.41 1.50 -4.94
C LEU A 130 -2.43 3.01 -4.63
N GLN A 131 -1.59 3.77 -5.31
CA GLN A 131 -1.46 5.20 -5.09
C GLN A 131 -2.73 5.97 -5.48
N ILE A 132 -3.42 5.58 -6.55
CA ILE A 132 -4.68 6.18 -6.98
C ILE A 132 -5.70 6.15 -5.84
N THR A 133 -5.87 4.99 -5.21
CA THR A 133 -6.82 4.84 -4.12
C THR A 133 -6.39 5.61 -2.86
N ASN A 134 -5.10 5.59 -2.53
CA ASN A 134 -4.57 6.30 -1.37
C ASN A 134 -4.73 7.82 -1.50
N MET A 135 -4.60 8.38 -2.71
CA MET A 135 -4.77 9.82 -2.94
C MET A 135 -6.23 10.26 -2.97
N PHE A 136 -7.09 9.48 -3.62
CA PHE A 136 -8.43 9.96 -3.97
C PHE A 136 -9.56 9.24 -3.26
N GLY A 137 -9.33 8.12 -2.58
CA GLY A 137 -10.37 7.37 -1.90
C GLY A 137 -11.12 8.17 -0.84
N ASN A 138 -10.40 8.88 0.03
CA ASN A 138 -11.00 9.73 1.05
C ASN A 138 -11.67 10.96 0.43
N THR A 139 -11.01 11.63 -0.53
CA THR A 139 -11.55 12.78 -1.25
C THR A 139 -12.84 12.44 -2.00
N PHE A 140 -12.91 11.26 -2.59
CA PHE A 140 -14.11 10.74 -3.24
C PHE A 140 -15.27 10.60 -2.26
N LEU A 141 -15.07 9.98 -1.10
CA LEU A 141 -16.12 9.84 -0.09
C LEU A 141 -16.61 11.20 0.44
N HIS A 142 -15.69 12.13 0.69
CA HIS A 142 -16.06 13.49 1.10
C HIS A 142 -16.72 14.32 -0.01
N SER A 143 -16.54 13.96 -1.29
CA SER A 143 -17.16 14.72 -2.39
C SER A 143 -18.68 14.71 -2.38
N PHE A 144 -19.29 13.70 -1.75
CA PHE A 144 -20.74 13.61 -1.56
C PHE A 144 -21.29 14.63 -0.56
N ASP A 145 -20.45 15.34 0.21
CA ASP A 145 -20.87 16.45 1.09
C ASP A 145 -21.53 17.60 0.35
N LYS A 146 -21.23 17.73 -0.96
CA LYS A 146 -21.84 18.73 -1.82
C LYS A 146 -23.32 18.50 -2.13
N ASP A 147 -23.81 17.28 -1.94
CA ASP A 147 -25.22 16.95 -2.06
C ASP A 147 -25.88 17.01 -0.67
N PRO A 148 -26.85 17.93 -0.46
CA PRO A 148 -27.54 18.08 0.83
C PRO A 148 -28.20 16.77 1.33
N MET A 149 -28.53 15.85 0.42
CA MET A 149 -29.12 14.56 0.78
C MET A 149 -28.12 13.65 1.48
N PHE A 150 -26.83 13.76 1.15
CA PHE A 150 -25.79 12.88 1.64
C PHE A 150 -24.83 13.52 2.66
N ALA A 151 -24.82 14.84 2.78
CA ALA A 151 -23.90 15.59 3.63
C ALA A 151 -23.92 15.13 5.11
N SER A 152 -25.07 14.70 5.62
CA SER A 152 -25.23 14.19 6.98
C SER A 152 -24.99 12.67 7.11
N SER A 153 -24.67 11.96 6.02
CA SER A 153 -24.46 10.52 6.04
C SER A 153 -23.19 10.15 6.81
N PHE A 154 -23.22 9.02 7.50
CA PHE A 154 -22.05 8.51 8.24
C PHE A 154 -20.82 8.32 7.34
N ILE A 155 -21.01 7.89 6.10
CA ILE A 155 -19.94 7.65 5.13
C ILE A 155 -19.18 8.94 4.80
N VAL A 156 -19.91 10.04 4.63
CA VAL A 156 -19.33 11.34 4.29
C VAL A 156 -18.64 11.97 5.49
N GLN A 157 -19.29 11.92 6.66
CA GLN A 157 -18.74 12.50 7.89
C GLN A 157 -17.54 11.73 8.45
N HIS A 158 -17.49 10.41 8.20
CA HIS A 158 -16.49 9.50 8.74
C HIS A 158 -15.80 8.66 7.65
N ALA A 159 -15.39 9.33 6.57
CA ALA A 159 -14.76 8.68 5.41
C ALA A 159 -13.54 7.82 5.82
N SER A 160 -12.73 8.30 6.77
CA SER A 160 -11.56 7.56 7.26
C SER A 160 -11.94 6.27 8.00
N ILE A 161 -13.09 6.24 8.70
CA ILE A 161 -13.58 5.00 9.32
C ILE A 161 -13.96 3.99 8.23
N ILE A 162 -14.66 4.44 7.18
CA ILE A 162 -14.99 3.57 6.05
C ILE A 162 -13.73 3.07 5.36
N MET A 163 -12.75 3.94 5.11
CA MET A 163 -11.46 3.54 4.53
C MET A 163 -10.69 2.54 5.40
N SER A 164 -10.86 2.57 6.73
CA SER A 164 -10.21 1.62 7.64
C SER A 164 -10.68 0.17 7.46
N ILE A 165 -11.86 -0.06 6.86
CA ILE A 165 -12.32 -1.40 6.49
C ILE A 165 -11.32 -2.07 5.53
N SER A 166 -10.67 -1.29 4.66
CA SER A 166 -9.60 -1.79 3.78
C SER A 166 -8.42 -2.36 4.59
N GLN A 167 -8.03 -1.72 5.67
CA GLN A 167 -6.93 -2.15 6.53
C GLN A 167 -7.27 -3.42 7.32
N ILE A 168 -8.53 -3.51 7.79
CA ILE A 168 -9.05 -4.73 8.43
C ILE A 168 -9.06 -5.88 7.43
N SER A 169 -9.56 -5.62 6.22
CA SER A 169 -9.58 -6.60 5.14
C SER A 169 -8.17 -7.08 4.77
N GLU A 170 -7.21 -6.17 4.60
CA GLU A 170 -5.80 -6.47 4.37
C GLU A 170 -5.28 -7.48 5.41
N THR A 171 -5.48 -7.19 6.69
CA THR A 171 -5.04 -8.08 7.79
C THR A 171 -5.65 -9.49 7.68
N LEU A 172 -6.93 -9.58 7.30
CA LEU A 172 -7.61 -10.87 7.16
C LEU A 172 -7.13 -11.64 5.91
N PHE A 173 -6.96 -10.96 4.77
CA PHE A 173 -6.51 -11.60 3.53
C PHE A 173 -5.07 -12.10 3.61
N ILE A 174 -4.18 -11.43 4.34
CA ILE A 174 -2.81 -11.92 4.61
C ILE A 174 -2.84 -13.37 5.14
N LEU A 175 -3.77 -13.68 6.05
CA LEU A 175 -3.89 -15.02 6.63
C LEU A 175 -4.33 -16.10 5.61
N THR A 176 -4.97 -15.70 4.52
CA THR A 176 -5.45 -16.62 3.48
C THR A 176 -4.41 -16.90 2.40
N ILE A 177 -3.38 -16.07 2.27
CA ILE A 177 -2.38 -16.14 1.19
C ILE A 177 -1.68 -17.50 1.11
N PRO A 178 -1.23 -18.14 2.22
CA PRO A 178 -0.59 -19.44 2.14
C PRO A 178 -1.49 -20.50 1.47
N PHE A 179 -2.79 -20.47 1.75
CA PHE A 179 -3.76 -21.36 1.10
C PHE A 179 -3.85 -21.11 -0.40
N PHE A 180 -3.98 -19.84 -0.81
CA PHE A 180 -4.08 -19.50 -2.23
C PHE A 180 -2.79 -19.81 -2.99
N LEU A 181 -1.62 -19.49 -2.42
CA LEU A 181 -0.32 -19.78 -3.04
C LEU A 181 -0.08 -21.28 -3.21
N SER A 182 -0.44 -22.09 -2.21
CA SER A 182 -0.26 -23.54 -2.28
C SER A 182 -1.18 -24.20 -3.30
N ARG A 183 -2.40 -23.68 -3.46
CA ARG A 183 -3.42 -24.28 -4.33
C ARG A 183 -3.35 -23.78 -5.78
N TYR A 184 -3.12 -22.49 -5.98
CA TYR A 184 -3.20 -21.85 -7.31
C TYR A 184 -1.85 -21.43 -7.87
N GLY A 185 -0.81 -21.39 -7.05
CA GLY A 185 0.53 -20.92 -7.45
C GLY A 185 0.63 -19.40 -7.55
N ILE A 186 1.88 -18.92 -7.66
CA ILE A 186 2.21 -17.49 -7.60
C ILE A 186 1.51 -16.70 -8.69
N LYS A 187 1.57 -17.17 -9.95
CA LYS A 187 1.01 -16.45 -11.11
C LYS A 187 -0.49 -16.22 -10.95
N ASN A 188 -1.26 -17.29 -10.68
CA ASN A 188 -2.71 -17.18 -10.58
C ASN A 188 -3.13 -16.29 -9.41
N VAL A 189 -2.38 -16.30 -8.30
CA VAL A 189 -2.65 -15.41 -7.15
C VAL A 189 -2.39 -13.95 -7.53
N MET A 190 -1.34 -13.65 -8.30
CA MET A 190 -1.10 -12.31 -8.85
C MET A 190 -2.21 -11.89 -9.81
N MET A 191 -2.70 -12.79 -10.68
CA MET A 191 -3.84 -12.51 -11.58
C MET A 191 -5.13 -12.21 -10.80
N ILE A 192 -5.41 -12.96 -9.73
CA ILE A 192 -6.56 -12.69 -8.83
C ILE A 192 -6.46 -11.27 -8.24
N SER A 193 -5.26 -10.82 -7.88
CA SER A 193 -5.04 -9.45 -7.40
C SER A 193 -5.44 -8.40 -8.45
N ILE A 194 -5.07 -8.58 -9.72
CA ILE A 194 -5.44 -7.63 -10.78
C ILE A 194 -6.97 -7.61 -10.97
N VAL A 195 -7.61 -8.78 -10.99
CA VAL A 195 -9.10 -8.85 -11.05
C VAL A 195 -9.74 -8.15 -9.84
N ALA A 196 -9.14 -8.27 -8.66
CA ALA A 196 -9.61 -7.57 -7.47
C ALA A 196 -9.45 -6.04 -7.61
N TRP A 197 -8.40 -5.52 -8.24
CA TRP A 197 -8.27 -4.10 -8.57
C TRP A 197 -9.34 -3.61 -9.53
N ILE A 198 -9.63 -4.37 -10.61
CA ILE A 198 -10.71 -4.05 -11.55
C ILE A 198 -12.04 -3.94 -10.79
N LEU A 199 -12.34 -4.95 -9.96
CA LEU A 199 -13.56 -4.99 -9.17
C LEU A 199 -13.64 -3.83 -8.17
N ARG A 200 -12.54 -3.51 -7.50
CA ARG A 200 -12.47 -2.39 -6.55
C ARG A 200 -12.85 -1.07 -7.20
N PHE A 201 -12.22 -0.73 -8.33
CA PHE A 201 -12.52 0.52 -9.03
C PHE A 201 -13.94 0.54 -9.62
N ALA A 202 -14.41 -0.59 -10.15
CA ALA A 202 -15.79 -0.70 -10.64
C ALA A 202 -16.81 -0.49 -9.49
N LEU A 203 -16.57 -1.06 -8.32
CA LEU A 203 -17.41 -0.86 -7.14
C LEU A 203 -17.39 0.60 -6.65
N PHE A 204 -16.26 1.29 -6.73
CA PHE A 204 -16.20 2.73 -6.47
C PHE A 204 -16.96 3.56 -7.49
N ALA A 205 -16.92 3.19 -8.77
CA ALA A 205 -17.62 3.91 -9.85
C ALA A 205 -19.15 3.95 -9.66
N TYR A 206 -19.71 2.90 -9.04
CA TYR A 206 -21.14 2.78 -8.81
C TYR A 206 -21.55 2.91 -7.34
N GLY A 207 -20.57 3.13 -6.45
CA GLY A 207 -20.79 3.31 -5.02
C GLY A 207 -21.17 4.76 -4.69
N ASP A 208 -22.20 4.91 -3.86
CA ASP A 208 -22.69 6.18 -3.36
C ASP A 208 -23.21 6.02 -1.91
N PRO A 209 -23.59 7.10 -1.19
CA PRO A 209 -24.13 6.98 0.16
C PRO A 209 -25.59 6.49 0.26
N THR A 210 -26.22 6.01 -0.84
CA THR A 210 -27.49 5.29 -0.77
C THR A 210 -27.32 3.93 -0.08
N PRO A 211 -28.39 3.27 0.43
CA PRO A 211 -28.25 1.96 1.08
C PRO A 211 -27.58 0.92 0.19
N PHE A 212 -27.90 0.88 -1.11
CA PHE A 212 -27.28 -0.04 -2.06
C PHE A 212 -25.83 0.37 -2.40
N GLY A 213 -25.61 1.66 -2.70
CA GLY A 213 -24.28 2.18 -3.00
C GLY A 213 -23.31 2.03 -1.84
N THR A 214 -23.78 2.16 -0.59
CA THR A 214 -23.00 1.87 0.62
C THR A 214 -22.47 0.44 0.62
N VAL A 215 -23.29 -0.54 0.23
CA VAL A 215 -22.83 -1.94 0.13
C VAL A 215 -21.71 -2.06 -0.91
N LEU A 216 -21.81 -1.38 -2.04
CA LEU A 216 -20.77 -1.37 -3.07
C LEU A 216 -19.47 -0.73 -2.54
N LEU A 217 -19.56 0.38 -1.83
CA LEU A 217 -18.40 1.03 -1.19
C LEU A 217 -17.72 0.10 -0.19
N VAL A 218 -18.48 -0.53 0.71
CA VAL A 218 -17.94 -1.48 1.70
C VAL A 218 -17.31 -2.69 1.01
N LEU A 219 -17.95 -3.25 -0.02
CA LEU A 219 -17.38 -4.35 -0.82
C LEU A 219 -16.06 -3.94 -1.48
N SER A 220 -15.98 -2.71 -2.02
CA SER A 220 -14.74 -2.17 -2.56
C SER A 220 -13.62 -2.15 -1.51
N MET A 221 -13.93 -1.75 -0.26
CA MET A 221 -12.96 -1.76 0.84
C MET A 221 -12.51 -3.19 1.20
N ILE A 222 -13.45 -4.15 1.20
CA ILE A 222 -13.13 -5.56 1.47
C ILE A 222 -12.24 -6.16 0.37
N VAL A 223 -12.55 -5.89 -0.88
CA VAL A 223 -11.78 -6.40 -2.02
C VAL A 223 -10.34 -5.87 -2.03
N TYR A 224 -10.08 -4.73 -1.41
CA TYR A 224 -8.74 -4.14 -1.33
C TYR A 224 -7.70 -5.08 -0.72
N GLY A 225 -8.04 -5.80 0.36
CA GLY A 225 -7.09 -6.73 0.97
C GLY A 225 -6.61 -7.80 0.00
N CYS A 226 -7.54 -8.35 -0.82
CA CYS A 226 -7.17 -9.26 -1.90
C CYS A 226 -6.34 -8.56 -2.99
N ALA A 227 -6.74 -7.35 -3.40
CA ALA A 227 -6.09 -6.61 -4.46
C ALA A 227 -4.62 -6.28 -4.14
N PHE A 228 -4.34 -5.83 -2.93
CA PHE A 228 -3.01 -5.39 -2.52
C PHE A 228 -2.10 -6.55 -2.11
N ASP A 229 -2.55 -7.37 -1.14
CA ASP A 229 -1.68 -8.36 -0.52
C ASP A 229 -1.36 -9.54 -1.41
N PHE A 230 -2.31 -9.98 -2.24
CA PHE A 230 -2.08 -11.09 -3.15
C PHE A 230 -0.97 -10.78 -4.13
N PHE A 231 -0.89 -9.55 -4.63
CA PHE A 231 0.23 -9.13 -5.48
C PHE A 231 1.52 -8.95 -4.68
N ASN A 232 1.47 -8.21 -3.57
CA ASN A 232 2.66 -7.79 -2.85
C ASN A 232 3.43 -9.00 -2.26
N ILE A 233 2.69 -9.93 -1.63
CA ILE A 233 3.30 -11.13 -1.03
C ILE A 233 3.71 -12.14 -2.12
N SER A 234 2.85 -12.37 -3.13
CA SER A 234 3.20 -13.27 -4.23
C SER A 234 4.40 -12.77 -5.03
N GLY A 235 4.49 -11.46 -5.26
CA GLY A 235 5.62 -10.81 -5.93
C GLY A 235 6.92 -10.96 -5.14
N SER A 236 6.86 -10.77 -3.81
CA SER A 236 8.00 -11.01 -2.94
C SER A 236 8.45 -12.49 -2.97
N VAL A 237 7.52 -13.43 -2.93
CA VAL A 237 7.81 -14.88 -3.07
C VAL A 237 8.37 -15.22 -4.46
N PHE A 238 7.88 -14.56 -5.51
CA PHE A 238 8.44 -14.71 -6.86
C PHE A 238 9.90 -14.28 -6.92
N VAL A 239 10.23 -13.09 -6.41
CA VAL A 239 11.63 -12.61 -6.34
C VAL A 239 12.49 -13.58 -5.54
N GLU A 240 11.99 -14.07 -4.39
CA GLU A 240 12.71 -15.03 -3.54
C GLU A 240 13.09 -16.31 -4.29
N LYS A 241 12.23 -16.80 -5.19
CA LYS A 241 12.44 -18.03 -5.96
C LYS A 241 13.30 -17.84 -7.21
N GLU A 242 13.17 -16.69 -7.88
CA GLU A 242 13.82 -16.46 -9.19
C GLU A 242 15.25 -15.90 -9.05
N VAL A 243 15.58 -15.29 -7.92
CA VAL A 243 16.83 -14.55 -7.75
C VAL A 243 17.81 -15.32 -6.86
N SER A 244 19.09 -15.31 -7.24
CA SER A 244 20.15 -15.94 -6.46
C SER A 244 20.29 -15.34 -5.05
N PRO A 245 20.65 -16.13 -4.04
CA PRO A 245 20.76 -15.65 -2.66
C PRO A 245 21.67 -14.40 -2.49
N ALA A 246 22.68 -14.26 -3.35
CA ALA A 246 23.67 -13.19 -3.26
C ALA A 246 23.10 -11.78 -3.47
N ILE A 247 22.06 -11.63 -4.34
CA ILE A 247 21.45 -10.33 -4.68
C ILE A 247 19.97 -10.26 -4.30
N ARG A 248 19.47 -11.24 -3.56
CA ARG A 248 18.06 -11.38 -3.21
C ARG A 248 17.52 -10.17 -2.42
N ALA A 249 18.27 -9.71 -1.43
CA ALA A 249 17.89 -8.52 -0.65
C ALA A 249 17.78 -7.27 -1.52
N SER A 250 18.73 -7.07 -2.45
CA SER A 250 18.71 -5.96 -3.40
C SER A 250 17.54 -6.07 -4.38
N ALA A 251 17.19 -7.29 -4.81
CA ALA A 251 16.04 -7.54 -5.68
C ALA A 251 14.70 -7.28 -4.98
N GLN A 252 14.56 -7.63 -3.70
CA GLN A 252 13.40 -7.26 -2.88
C GLN A 252 13.30 -5.75 -2.71
N GLY A 253 14.42 -5.07 -2.46
CA GLY A 253 14.47 -3.61 -2.43
C GLY A 253 14.05 -2.98 -3.76
N MET A 254 14.48 -3.56 -4.91
CA MET A 254 14.06 -3.12 -6.24
C MET A 254 12.55 -3.32 -6.44
N PHE A 255 11.99 -4.45 -6.04
CA PHE A 255 10.56 -4.70 -6.09
C PHE A 255 9.76 -3.64 -5.31
N LEU A 256 10.18 -3.34 -4.07
CA LEU A 256 9.56 -2.28 -3.27
C LEU A 256 9.75 -0.89 -3.87
N MET A 257 10.89 -0.60 -4.49
CA MET A 257 11.15 0.65 -5.17
C MET A 257 10.26 0.81 -6.41
N MET A 258 10.06 -0.25 -7.18
CA MET A 258 9.17 -0.24 -8.34
C MET A 258 7.71 -0.06 -7.92
N THR A 259 7.23 -0.76 -6.89
CA THR A 259 5.84 -0.64 -6.40
C THR A 259 5.59 0.66 -5.66
N ASN A 260 6.30 0.91 -4.56
CA ASN A 260 6.02 2.01 -3.63
C ASN A 260 6.81 3.29 -3.93
N GLY A 261 7.79 3.23 -4.84
CA GLY A 261 8.54 4.39 -5.32
C GLY A 261 8.02 4.87 -6.68
N PHE A 262 8.51 4.26 -7.75
CA PHE A 262 8.15 4.69 -9.11
C PHE A 262 6.66 4.50 -9.41
N GLY A 263 6.04 3.43 -8.91
CA GLY A 263 4.60 3.20 -9.04
C GLY A 263 3.79 4.33 -8.39
N CYS A 264 4.14 4.72 -7.17
CA CYS A 264 3.48 5.84 -6.49
C CYS A 264 3.64 7.17 -7.23
N ILE A 265 4.83 7.46 -7.77
CA ILE A 265 5.06 8.69 -8.55
C ILE A 265 4.20 8.68 -9.82
N LEU A 266 4.23 7.58 -10.57
CA LEU A 266 3.44 7.41 -11.78
C LEU A 266 1.95 7.52 -11.49
N GLY A 267 1.48 6.78 -10.50
CA GLY A 267 0.08 6.78 -10.07
C GLY A 267 -0.39 8.18 -9.62
N GLY A 268 0.44 8.88 -8.85
CA GLY A 268 0.13 10.24 -8.41
C GLY A 268 0.01 11.24 -9.57
N ILE A 269 0.94 11.20 -10.53
CA ILE A 269 0.92 12.11 -11.68
C ILE A 269 -0.26 11.79 -12.61
N VAL A 270 -0.44 10.51 -12.95
CA VAL A 270 -1.49 10.10 -13.90
C VAL A 270 -2.87 10.31 -13.30
N SER A 271 -3.09 9.88 -12.05
CA SER A 271 -4.38 10.05 -11.40
C SER A 271 -4.74 11.52 -11.18
N GLY A 272 -3.75 12.36 -10.79
CA GLY A 272 -3.96 13.80 -10.66
C GLY A 272 -4.45 14.42 -11.95
N LYS A 273 -3.81 14.10 -13.10
CA LYS A 273 -4.23 14.59 -14.41
C LYS A 273 -5.62 14.08 -14.82
N VAL A 274 -5.92 12.80 -14.59
CA VAL A 274 -7.25 12.23 -14.90
C VAL A 274 -8.32 12.93 -14.07
N VAL A 275 -8.12 13.09 -12.77
CA VAL A 275 -9.07 13.79 -11.90
C VAL A 275 -9.26 15.25 -12.34
N GLU A 276 -8.17 15.95 -12.68
CA GLU A 276 -8.25 17.34 -13.19
C GLU A 276 -9.07 17.42 -14.48
N MET A 277 -8.85 16.53 -15.45
CA MET A 277 -9.58 16.50 -16.73
C MET A 277 -11.08 16.28 -16.57
N TYR A 278 -11.48 15.52 -15.55
CA TYR A 278 -12.89 15.21 -15.27
C TYR A 278 -13.46 16.04 -14.12
N THR A 279 -12.78 17.13 -13.74
CA THR A 279 -13.29 18.10 -12.77
C THR A 279 -13.71 19.40 -13.48
N GLN A 280 -15.01 19.74 -13.41
CA GLN A 280 -15.56 20.97 -13.95
C GLN A 280 -16.24 21.77 -12.84
N ASN A 281 -15.95 23.06 -12.74
CA ASN A 281 -16.52 23.95 -11.71
C ASN A 281 -16.38 23.41 -10.27
N GLY A 282 -15.29 22.69 -9.99
CA GLY A 282 -15.03 22.10 -8.68
C GLY A 282 -15.84 20.83 -8.38
N ILE A 283 -16.55 20.28 -9.35
CA ILE A 283 -17.27 18.99 -9.26
C ILE A 283 -16.53 17.99 -10.14
N THR A 284 -16.14 16.86 -9.54
CA THR A 284 -15.46 15.77 -10.24
C THR A 284 -16.45 14.70 -10.64
N ASP A 285 -16.42 14.28 -11.89
CA ASP A 285 -17.14 13.07 -12.35
C ASP A 285 -16.40 11.81 -11.89
N TRP A 286 -16.63 11.43 -10.64
CA TRP A 286 -15.96 10.30 -10.01
C TRP A 286 -16.30 8.96 -10.68
N GLN A 287 -17.51 8.81 -11.23
CA GLN A 287 -17.90 7.59 -11.91
C GLN A 287 -16.99 7.32 -13.11
N THR A 288 -16.83 8.31 -13.98
CA THR A 288 -15.94 8.20 -15.14
C THR A 288 -14.47 8.02 -14.71
N VAL A 289 -14.00 8.74 -13.69
CA VAL A 289 -12.65 8.61 -13.16
C VAL A 289 -12.36 7.17 -12.70
N TRP A 290 -13.23 6.59 -11.89
CA TRP A 290 -13.03 5.21 -11.41
C TRP A 290 -13.16 4.16 -12.53
N LEU A 291 -14.03 4.36 -13.52
CA LEU A 291 -14.14 3.48 -14.68
C LEU A 291 -12.87 3.51 -15.55
N ILE A 292 -12.23 4.67 -15.71
CA ILE A 292 -10.94 4.78 -16.40
C ILE A 292 -9.87 3.93 -15.68
N PHE A 293 -9.82 3.99 -14.35
CA PHE A 293 -8.86 3.19 -13.58
C PHE A 293 -9.21 1.70 -13.60
N ALA A 294 -10.49 1.33 -13.59
CA ALA A 294 -10.90 -0.06 -13.83
C ALA A 294 -10.45 -0.56 -15.21
N GLY A 295 -10.60 0.28 -16.25
CA GLY A 295 -10.10 0.01 -17.61
C GLY A 295 -8.58 -0.16 -17.66
N TYR A 296 -7.83 0.68 -16.93
CA TYR A 296 -6.38 0.53 -16.77
C TYR A 296 -6.00 -0.83 -16.18
N SER A 297 -6.65 -1.25 -15.09
CA SER A 297 -6.43 -2.58 -14.48
C SER A 297 -6.81 -3.72 -15.44
N CYS A 298 -7.87 -3.56 -16.26
CA CYS A 298 -8.22 -4.52 -17.31
C CYS A 298 -7.11 -4.66 -18.36
N LEU A 299 -6.47 -3.56 -18.77
CA LEU A 299 -5.37 -3.61 -19.72
C LEU A 299 -4.17 -4.36 -19.13
N LEU A 300 -3.86 -4.17 -17.85
CA LEU A 300 -2.81 -4.92 -17.17
C LEU A 300 -3.12 -6.43 -17.16
N TYR A 301 -4.36 -6.80 -16.86
CA TYR A 301 -4.78 -8.20 -16.88
C TYR A 301 -4.60 -8.85 -18.24
N THR A 302 -5.01 -8.17 -19.32
CA THR A 302 -4.93 -8.72 -20.68
C THR A 302 -3.49 -8.82 -21.20
N SER A 303 -2.59 -7.91 -20.81
CA SER A 303 -1.18 -7.94 -21.23
C SER A 303 -0.42 -9.09 -20.56
N ASP A 304 -0.70 -9.42 -19.31
CA ASP A 304 -0.08 -10.55 -18.62
C ASP A 304 -0.59 -11.91 -19.18
N ALA A 305 -1.88 -11.98 -19.51
CA ALA A 305 -2.47 -13.15 -20.14
C ALA A 305 -1.97 -13.41 -21.58
N ALA A 306 -1.45 -12.38 -22.28
CA ALA A 306 -0.92 -12.50 -23.64
C ALA A 306 0.51 -13.04 -23.68
N ASP A 307 1.32 -12.85 -22.64
CA ASP A 307 2.70 -13.37 -22.56
C ASP A 307 2.77 -14.90 -22.33
N ASP A 308 1.64 -15.57 -22.17
CA ASP A 308 1.53 -17.04 -22.00
C ASP A 308 1.39 -17.81 -23.31
N LYS A 309 1.42 -17.15 -24.46
CA LYS A 309 1.41 -17.79 -25.80
C LYS A 309 2.76 -17.67 -26.46
#